data_a23bce3fd6bcfc75f8dae9ea6381786a
#
_entry.id   a23bce3fd6bcfc75f8dae9ea6381786a
#
_cell.length_a   1.000
_cell.length_b   1.000
_cell.length_c   1.000
_cell.angle_alpha   90.00
_cell.angle_beta   90.00
_cell.angle_gamma   90.00
#
_symmetry.space_group_name_H-M   'P 1'
#
loop_
_entity.id
_entity.type
_entity.pdbx_description
1 polymer ?
#
loop_
_entity_poly.entity_id
_entity_poly.type
_entity_poly.pdbx_seq_one_letter_code
_entity_poly.pdbx_strand_id
1 'polypeptide(L)'
;IQIGARNMQNFALLKRAGRARKPVLLKRGMSATLEEFLMAAEYIMSEGNYQVILCERGVRTFADHTRNTLDLSLIPAVQRLSHLPILVDPSHGTGKRNKVTPLSRAAVAVGADGLMVEVHNNPDRALSDGIQSIYPDQFDELMKQIRQIAAVVERYLPEPAASPSQNTVPAAARP
;
A
#
# COMPACT_ATOMS: atom_id res chain seq x y z
N ILE A 1 0.98 8.63 -9.07
CA ILE A 1 2.47 8.58 -9.11
C ILE A 1 2.94 7.94 -7.82
N GLN A 2 3.87 6.97 -7.89
CA GLN A 2 4.44 6.37 -6.69
C GLN A 2 5.90 6.82 -6.52
N ILE A 3 6.22 7.35 -5.33
CA ILE A 3 7.59 7.67 -4.92
C ILE A 3 8.10 6.55 -4.02
N GLY A 4 9.09 5.82 -4.51
CA GLY A 4 9.70 4.72 -3.76
C GLY A 4 10.47 5.21 -2.53
N ALA A 5 10.59 4.36 -1.51
CA ALA A 5 11.21 4.67 -0.22
C ALA A 5 12.65 5.25 -0.34
N ARG A 6 13.42 4.78 -1.32
CA ARG A 6 14.78 5.30 -1.57
C ARG A 6 14.81 6.75 -2.04
N ASN A 7 13.69 7.26 -2.54
CA ASN A 7 13.53 8.63 -3.06
C ASN A 7 12.70 9.52 -2.12
N MET A 8 12.38 9.07 -0.90
CA MET A 8 11.59 9.89 0.03
C MET A 8 12.25 11.25 0.32
N GLN A 9 13.58 11.29 0.35
CA GLN A 9 14.35 12.53 0.59
C GLN A 9 14.93 13.15 -0.71
N ASN A 10 14.48 12.70 -1.87
CA ASN A 10 14.80 13.34 -3.13
C ASN A 10 13.88 14.56 -3.34
N PHE A 11 14.19 15.66 -2.65
CA PHE A 11 13.32 16.84 -2.61
C PHE A 11 13.08 17.47 -3.99
N ALA A 12 14.04 17.40 -4.91
CA ALA A 12 13.83 17.83 -6.29
C ALA A 12 12.76 17.00 -7.00
N LEU A 13 12.78 15.67 -6.79
CA LEU A 13 11.76 14.76 -7.31
C LEU A 13 10.41 15.01 -6.64
N LEU A 14 10.36 15.22 -5.32
CA LEU A 14 9.12 15.48 -4.58
C LEU A 14 8.46 16.77 -5.09
N LYS A 15 9.21 17.86 -5.24
CA LYS A 15 8.70 19.11 -5.82
C LYS A 15 8.21 18.91 -7.26
N ARG A 16 8.92 18.14 -8.08
CA ARG A 16 8.47 17.84 -9.46
C ARG A 16 7.18 17.02 -9.47
N ALA A 17 7.05 16.02 -8.59
CA ALA A 17 5.83 15.24 -8.42
C ALA A 17 4.66 16.09 -7.90
N GLY A 18 4.95 17.05 -7.01
CA GLY A 18 3.98 18.01 -6.49
C GLY A 18 3.36 18.93 -7.55
N ARG A 19 4.03 19.13 -8.67
CA ARG A 19 3.48 19.88 -9.83
C ARG A 19 2.60 19.02 -10.74
N ALA A 20 2.52 17.73 -10.51
CA ALA A 20 1.69 16.85 -11.34
C ALA A 20 0.23 16.89 -10.88
N ARG A 21 -0.71 16.81 -11.84
CA ARG A 21 -2.16 16.74 -11.57
C ARG A 21 -2.61 15.28 -11.31
N LYS A 22 -1.86 14.53 -10.49
CA LYS A 22 -2.16 13.13 -10.17
C LYS A 22 -1.86 12.86 -8.71
N PRO A 23 -2.62 11.99 -8.04
CA PRO A 23 -2.29 11.57 -6.68
C PRO A 23 -0.85 11.04 -6.58
N VAL A 24 -0.19 11.34 -5.48
CA VAL A 24 1.17 10.88 -5.19
C VAL A 24 1.14 9.95 -3.99
N LEU A 25 1.55 8.69 -4.18
CA LEU A 25 1.82 7.75 -3.11
C LEU A 25 3.28 7.90 -2.69
N LEU A 26 3.51 8.35 -1.46
CA LEU A 26 4.83 8.52 -0.88
C LEU A 26 5.13 7.37 0.08
N LYS A 27 6.14 6.55 -0.22
CA LYS A 27 6.60 5.47 0.65
C LYS A 27 7.66 5.98 1.63
N ARG A 28 7.50 5.63 2.92
CA ARG A 28 8.44 5.95 3.99
C ARG A 28 9.84 5.42 3.69
N GLY A 29 10.86 6.23 3.93
CA GLY A 29 12.26 5.84 3.88
C GLY A 29 12.60 4.81 4.96
N MET A 30 13.53 3.91 4.66
CA MET A 30 13.86 2.78 5.54
C MET A 30 14.53 3.17 6.87
N SER A 31 14.99 4.41 7.00
CA SER A 31 15.57 4.96 8.22
C SER A 31 14.94 6.31 8.58
N ALA A 32 13.78 6.62 8.00
CA ALA A 32 13.11 7.90 8.19
C ALA A 32 12.29 7.93 9.49
N THR A 33 12.42 9.03 10.22
CA THR A 33 11.52 9.31 11.35
C THR A 33 10.11 9.64 10.86
N LEU A 34 9.14 9.70 11.79
CA LEU A 34 7.79 10.16 11.49
C LEU A 34 7.80 11.61 10.97
N GLU A 35 8.56 12.49 11.63
CA GLU A 35 8.68 13.90 11.24
C GLU A 35 9.23 14.05 9.81
N GLU A 36 10.35 13.39 9.49
CA GLU A 36 10.94 13.41 8.16
C GLU A 36 9.96 12.92 7.09
N PHE A 37 9.13 11.92 7.42
CA PHE A 37 8.14 11.38 6.50
C PHE A 37 7.02 12.37 6.23
N LEU A 38 6.48 13.04 7.27
CA LEU A 38 5.47 14.07 7.12
C LEU A 38 6.01 15.32 6.40
N MET A 39 7.23 15.75 6.73
CA MET A 39 7.88 16.86 6.04
C MET A 39 8.12 16.57 4.56
N ALA A 40 8.45 15.32 4.21
CA ALA A 40 8.57 14.91 2.80
C ALA A 40 7.23 15.02 2.05
N ALA A 41 6.11 14.71 2.70
CA ALA A 41 4.78 14.94 2.13
C ALA A 41 4.49 16.44 1.93
N GLU A 42 4.91 17.29 2.86
CA GLU A 42 4.77 18.74 2.74
C GLU A 42 5.54 19.33 1.55
N TYR A 43 6.70 18.78 1.20
CA TYR A 43 7.41 19.18 -0.02
C TYR A 43 6.58 18.94 -1.29
N ILE A 44 5.76 17.90 -1.32
CA ILE A 44 4.84 17.64 -2.43
C ILE A 44 3.69 18.66 -2.40
N MET A 45 3.09 18.85 -1.23
CA MET A 45 1.94 19.76 -1.05
C MET A 45 2.29 21.22 -1.28
N SER A 46 3.52 21.65 -0.96
CA SER A 46 3.99 23.02 -1.17
C SER A 46 4.04 23.44 -2.65
N GLU A 47 4.04 22.48 -3.57
CA GLU A 47 3.95 22.72 -5.02
C GLU A 47 2.49 22.69 -5.56
N GLY A 48 1.51 22.60 -4.65
CA GLY A 48 0.08 22.69 -4.96
C GLY A 48 -0.65 21.37 -5.15
N ASN A 49 0.00 20.23 -4.95
CA ASN A 49 -0.65 18.92 -5.02
C ASN A 49 -0.97 18.38 -3.63
N TYR A 50 -2.20 18.53 -3.20
CA TYR A 50 -2.70 18.04 -1.91
C TYR A 50 -3.19 16.58 -1.96
N GLN A 51 -3.13 15.92 -3.11
CA GLN A 51 -3.53 14.52 -3.28
C GLN A 51 -2.35 13.60 -2.93
N VAL A 52 -1.97 13.58 -1.67
CA VAL A 52 -0.86 12.77 -1.16
C VAL A 52 -1.40 11.63 -0.31
N ILE A 53 -0.88 10.43 -0.55
CA ILE A 53 -1.15 9.21 0.19
C ILE A 53 0.18 8.75 0.79
N LEU A 54 0.21 8.51 2.09
CA LEU A 54 1.36 7.98 2.80
C LEU A 54 1.37 6.45 2.74
N CYS A 55 2.56 5.82 2.78
CA CYS A 55 2.68 4.37 2.80
C CYS A 55 3.81 3.93 3.72
N GLU A 56 3.45 3.29 4.82
CA GLU A 56 4.40 2.56 5.67
C GLU A 56 4.81 1.27 4.97
N ARG A 57 6.12 1.01 4.84
CA ARG A 57 6.69 -0.14 4.14
C ARG A 57 7.87 -0.78 4.87
N GLY A 58 7.98 -0.51 6.16
CA GLY A 58 9.03 -1.04 7.03
C GLY A 58 10.29 -0.19 7.10
N VAL A 59 10.87 -0.19 8.27
CA VAL A 59 12.14 0.47 8.59
C VAL A 59 13.21 -0.55 8.91
N ARG A 60 14.47 -0.19 8.69
CA ARG A 60 15.62 -1.02 9.07
C ARG A 60 15.77 -1.03 10.58
N THR A 61 15.86 -2.24 11.13
CA THR A 61 16.16 -2.48 12.53
C THR A 61 17.18 -3.63 12.63
N PHE A 62 17.48 -4.04 13.83
CA PHE A 62 18.31 -5.23 14.11
C PHE A 62 17.56 -6.57 13.87
N ALA A 63 16.25 -6.54 13.60
CA ALA A 63 15.48 -7.77 13.33
C ALA A 63 15.93 -8.38 12.00
N ASP A 64 16.32 -9.66 12.02
CA ASP A 64 16.90 -10.40 10.90
C ASP A 64 15.91 -11.39 10.24
N HIS A 65 14.78 -11.64 10.89
CA HIS A 65 13.75 -12.59 10.41
C HIS A 65 12.83 -12.01 9.33
N THR A 66 12.98 -10.73 9.00
CA THR A 66 12.29 -10.01 7.91
C THR A 66 13.26 -9.05 7.22
N ARG A 67 12.89 -8.59 6.01
CA ARG A 67 13.70 -7.58 5.28
C ARG A 67 13.75 -6.24 6.04
N ASN A 68 12.62 -5.82 6.58
CA ASN A 68 12.46 -4.64 7.42
C ASN A 68 11.47 -4.94 8.54
N THR A 69 11.45 -4.12 9.57
CA THR A 69 10.42 -4.15 10.61
C THR A 69 9.26 -3.26 10.17
N LEU A 70 8.08 -3.83 10.00
CA LEU A 70 6.87 -3.07 9.67
C LEU A 70 6.38 -2.35 10.93
N ASP A 71 6.40 -1.02 10.90
CA ASP A 71 6.05 -0.17 12.04
C ASP A 71 4.55 0.17 12.02
N LEU A 72 3.74 -0.72 12.57
CA LEU A 72 2.30 -0.50 12.66
C LEU A 72 1.93 0.58 13.68
N SER A 73 2.79 0.89 14.64
CA SER A 73 2.55 1.97 15.61
C SER A 73 2.58 3.36 14.96
N LEU A 74 3.19 3.47 13.78
CA LEU A 74 3.18 4.69 12.98
C LEU A 74 1.76 5.10 12.55
N ILE A 75 0.86 4.14 12.31
CA ILE A 75 -0.47 4.42 11.76
C ILE A 75 -1.27 5.38 12.64
N PRO A 76 -1.55 5.08 13.93
CA PRO A 76 -2.26 6.00 14.78
C PRO A 76 -1.48 7.30 15.06
N ALA A 77 -0.15 7.29 14.98
CA ALA A 77 0.66 8.49 15.13
C ALA A 77 0.47 9.46 13.94
N VAL A 78 0.49 8.95 12.70
CA VAL A 78 0.19 9.74 11.50
C VAL A 78 -1.24 10.29 11.54
N GLN A 79 -2.22 9.46 11.86
CA GLN A 79 -3.64 9.86 11.90
C GLN A 79 -3.91 10.96 12.93
N ARG A 80 -3.11 11.04 13.99
CA ARG A 80 -3.21 12.11 15.00
C ARG A 80 -2.58 13.42 14.53
N LEU A 81 -1.55 13.37 13.68
CA LEU A 81 -0.75 14.53 13.27
C LEU A 81 -1.09 15.06 11.88
N SER A 82 -1.75 14.25 11.05
CA SER A 82 -2.02 14.57 9.66
C SER A 82 -3.41 14.09 9.22
N HIS A 83 -3.98 14.79 8.25
CA HIS A 83 -5.21 14.38 7.55
C HIS A 83 -4.95 13.45 6.37
N LEU A 84 -3.69 13.20 6.03
CA LEU A 84 -3.33 12.37 4.88
C LEU A 84 -3.64 10.90 5.15
N PRO A 85 -4.26 10.20 4.18
CA PRO A 85 -4.48 8.77 4.31
C PRO A 85 -3.15 8.01 4.34
N ILE A 86 -3.11 6.95 5.14
CA ILE A 86 -1.92 6.10 5.29
C ILE A 86 -2.23 4.65 4.96
N LEU A 87 -1.49 4.11 3.98
CA LEU A 87 -1.48 2.72 3.61
C LEU A 87 -0.34 1.97 4.30
N VAL A 88 -0.48 0.65 4.36
CA VAL A 88 0.57 -0.26 4.79
C VAL A 88 0.93 -1.23 3.68
N ASP A 89 2.22 -1.42 3.45
CA ASP A 89 2.80 -2.35 2.49
C ASP A 89 3.53 -3.48 3.21
N PRO A 90 2.84 -4.56 3.59
CA PRO A 90 3.45 -5.69 4.29
C PRO A 90 4.34 -6.54 3.36
N SER A 91 4.12 -6.50 2.05
CA SER A 91 4.92 -7.23 1.07
C SER A 91 6.37 -6.74 1.08
N HIS A 92 6.59 -5.44 0.86
CA HIS A 92 7.93 -4.85 0.92
C HIS A 92 8.45 -4.69 2.36
N GLY A 93 7.53 -4.51 3.32
CA GLY A 93 7.88 -4.41 4.73
C GLY A 93 8.59 -5.68 5.21
N THR A 94 8.03 -6.83 4.96
CA THR A 94 8.58 -8.09 5.45
C THR A 94 9.50 -8.79 4.46
N GLY A 95 9.23 -8.66 3.15
CA GLY A 95 9.93 -9.40 2.10
C GLY A 95 9.65 -10.91 2.12
N LYS A 96 8.59 -11.35 2.80
CA LYS A 96 8.25 -12.78 2.99
C LYS A 96 6.75 -13.02 2.81
N ARG A 97 6.38 -13.89 1.85
CA ARG A 97 4.99 -14.26 1.52
C ARG A 97 4.15 -14.67 2.72
N ASN A 98 4.69 -15.53 3.58
CA ASN A 98 3.98 -16.05 4.75
C ASN A 98 3.67 -15.01 5.83
N LYS A 99 4.25 -13.82 5.74
CA LYS A 99 4.01 -12.71 6.66
C LYS A 99 3.05 -11.65 6.10
N VAL A 100 2.75 -11.70 4.82
CA VAL A 100 1.87 -10.70 4.17
C VAL A 100 0.47 -10.75 4.77
N THR A 101 -0.18 -11.89 4.76
CA THR A 101 -1.55 -12.05 5.30
C THR A 101 -1.68 -11.65 6.77
N PRO A 102 -0.88 -12.17 7.72
CA PRO A 102 -1.02 -11.79 9.13
C PRO A 102 -0.76 -10.32 9.37
N LEU A 103 0.20 -9.69 8.68
CA LEU A 103 0.49 -8.27 8.87
C LEU A 103 -0.49 -7.35 8.13
N SER A 104 -1.09 -7.80 7.04
CA SER A 104 -2.23 -7.12 6.43
C SER A 104 -3.42 -7.00 7.39
N ARG A 105 -3.75 -8.11 8.07
CA ARG A 105 -4.81 -8.12 9.09
C ARG A 105 -4.50 -7.18 10.25
N ALA A 106 -3.27 -7.22 10.76
CA ALA A 106 -2.82 -6.33 11.83
C ALA A 106 -2.86 -4.85 11.40
N ALA A 107 -2.49 -4.54 10.14
CA ALA A 107 -2.54 -3.19 9.60
C ALA A 107 -3.97 -2.64 9.54
N VAL A 108 -4.95 -3.45 9.13
CA VAL A 108 -6.36 -3.05 9.14
C VAL A 108 -6.86 -2.89 10.59
N ALA A 109 -6.48 -3.81 11.47
CA ALA A 109 -6.89 -3.76 12.89
C ALA A 109 -6.37 -2.51 13.62
N VAL A 110 -5.19 -2.00 13.26
CA VAL A 110 -4.64 -0.75 13.84
C VAL A 110 -5.23 0.51 13.18
N GLY A 111 -6.08 0.35 12.15
CA GLY A 111 -6.81 1.45 11.51
C GLY A 111 -6.15 2.04 10.27
N ALA A 112 -5.29 1.31 9.56
CA ALA A 112 -4.77 1.77 8.28
C ALA A 112 -5.90 2.07 7.28
N ASP A 113 -5.72 3.09 6.45
CA ASP A 113 -6.71 3.52 5.44
C ASP A 113 -6.68 2.61 4.20
N GLY A 114 -5.66 1.77 4.05
CA GLY A 114 -5.58 0.80 2.98
C GLY A 114 -4.32 -0.06 3.05
N LEU A 115 -4.24 -0.99 2.12
CA LEU A 115 -3.12 -1.93 1.99
C LEU A 115 -2.53 -1.87 0.59
N MET A 116 -1.23 -2.11 0.49
CA MET A 116 -0.53 -2.39 -0.75
C MET A 116 0.07 -3.79 -0.67
N VAL A 117 -0.41 -4.69 -1.51
CA VAL A 117 -0.01 -6.11 -1.49
C VAL A 117 0.42 -6.54 -2.89
N GLU A 118 1.52 -7.27 -2.97
CA GLU A 118 1.97 -7.87 -4.21
C GLU A 118 1.29 -9.23 -4.41
N VAL A 119 0.64 -9.37 -5.56
CA VAL A 119 -0.06 -10.59 -5.99
C VAL A 119 0.50 -11.03 -7.33
N HIS A 120 0.80 -12.30 -7.49
CA HIS A 120 1.29 -12.85 -8.73
C HIS A 120 0.70 -14.25 -8.97
N ASN A 121 0.30 -14.55 -10.21
CA ASN A 121 -0.28 -15.85 -10.56
C ASN A 121 0.71 -17.03 -10.43
N ASN A 122 2.00 -16.74 -10.54
CA ASN A 122 3.08 -17.72 -10.31
C ASN A 122 4.28 -17.03 -9.66
N PRO A 123 4.23 -16.76 -8.33
CA PRO A 123 5.28 -16.02 -7.63
C PRO A 123 6.68 -16.62 -7.78
N ASP A 124 6.80 -17.93 -7.93
CA ASP A 124 8.09 -18.62 -8.04
C ASP A 124 8.78 -18.37 -9.38
N ARG A 125 8.03 -17.88 -10.38
CA ARG A 125 8.51 -17.46 -11.70
C ARG A 125 8.41 -15.95 -11.94
N ALA A 126 8.10 -15.17 -10.91
CA ALA A 126 8.03 -13.73 -11.03
C ALA A 126 9.40 -13.14 -11.38
N LEU A 127 9.42 -12.15 -12.28
CA LEU A 127 10.64 -11.47 -12.68
C LEU A 127 11.25 -10.62 -11.55
N SER A 128 10.42 -10.20 -10.59
CA SER A 128 10.81 -9.46 -9.39
C SER A 128 9.86 -9.81 -8.23
N ASP A 129 10.36 -9.67 -7.01
CA ASP A 129 9.57 -9.71 -5.76
C ASP A 129 8.69 -10.96 -5.52
N GLY A 130 8.98 -12.08 -6.20
CA GLY A 130 8.22 -13.32 -6.08
C GLY A 130 8.20 -13.90 -4.66
N ILE A 131 9.28 -13.72 -3.89
CA ILE A 131 9.39 -14.23 -2.52
C ILE A 131 8.34 -13.62 -1.58
N GLN A 132 7.92 -12.39 -1.84
CA GLN A 132 6.96 -11.63 -1.05
C GLN A 132 5.56 -11.55 -1.68
N SER A 133 5.41 -11.98 -2.94
CA SER A 133 4.11 -12.00 -3.61
C SER A 133 3.26 -13.17 -3.14
N ILE A 134 1.98 -12.90 -2.89
CA ILE A 134 0.99 -13.95 -2.59
C ILE A 134 0.31 -14.43 -3.87
N TYR A 135 -0.28 -15.63 -3.83
CA TYR A 135 -1.09 -16.16 -4.92
C TYR A 135 -2.48 -15.51 -4.95
N PRO A 136 -3.20 -15.52 -6.10
CA PRO A 136 -4.54 -14.95 -6.20
C PRO A 136 -5.57 -15.54 -5.23
N ASP A 137 -5.52 -16.85 -4.98
CA ASP A 137 -6.37 -17.53 -4.01
C ASP A 137 -6.08 -17.08 -2.56
N GLN A 138 -4.80 -16.87 -2.23
CA GLN A 138 -4.41 -16.30 -0.96
C GLN A 138 -4.88 -14.85 -0.79
N PHE A 139 -4.89 -14.08 -1.89
CA PHE A 139 -5.42 -12.72 -1.87
C PHE A 139 -6.94 -12.72 -1.69
N ASP A 140 -7.68 -13.61 -2.34
CA ASP A 140 -9.13 -13.74 -2.16
C ASP A 140 -9.47 -14.07 -0.69
N GLU A 141 -8.75 -15.02 -0.11
CA GLU A 141 -8.92 -15.37 1.30
C GLU A 141 -8.54 -14.21 2.24
N LEU A 142 -7.47 -13.49 1.94
CA LEU A 142 -7.09 -12.28 2.68
C LEU A 142 -8.21 -11.23 2.64
N MET A 143 -8.83 -11.00 1.48
CA MET A 143 -9.90 -10.02 1.33
C MET A 143 -11.15 -10.36 2.15
N LYS A 144 -11.49 -11.66 2.26
CA LYS A 144 -12.59 -12.13 3.15
C LYS A 144 -12.29 -11.80 4.61
N GLN A 145 -11.07 -12.07 5.07
CA GLN A 145 -10.65 -11.81 6.44
C GLN A 145 -10.58 -10.30 6.74
N ILE A 146 -10.08 -9.49 5.81
CA ILE A 146 -10.00 -8.04 5.96
C ILE A 146 -11.39 -7.41 6.10
N ARG A 147 -12.40 -7.88 5.34
CA ARG A 147 -13.78 -7.38 5.48
C ARG A 147 -14.32 -7.58 6.89
N GLN A 148 -14.06 -8.71 7.50
CA GLN A 148 -14.48 -8.99 8.88
C GLN A 148 -13.78 -8.08 9.90
N ILE A 149 -12.45 -7.90 9.76
CA ILE A 149 -11.67 -7.04 10.67
C ILE A 149 -12.05 -5.58 10.49
N ALA A 150 -12.21 -5.12 9.25
CA ALA A 150 -12.60 -3.74 8.95
C ALA A 150 -13.93 -3.37 9.62
N ALA A 151 -14.91 -4.28 9.63
CA ALA A 151 -16.19 -4.06 10.31
C ALA A 151 -16.01 -3.87 11.82
N VAL A 152 -15.08 -4.60 12.45
CA VAL A 152 -14.81 -4.49 13.90
C VAL A 152 -14.20 -3.13 14.26
N VAL A 153 -13.38 -2.57 13.37
CA VAL A 153 -12.70 -1.28 13.57
C VAL A 153 -13.43 -0.11 12.87
N GLU A 154 -14.69 -0.31 12.52
CA GLU A 154 -15.56 0.70 11.89
C GLU A 154 -14.97 1.28 10.59
N ARG A 155 -14.23 0.44 9.83
CA ARG A 155 -13.72 0.77 8.52
C ARG A 155 -14.57 0.12 7.44
N TYR A 156 -14.68 0.80 6.32
CA TYR A 156 -15.50 0.35 5.19
C TYR A 156 -14.61 -0.05 4.00
N LEU A 157 -14.86 -1.24 3.45
CA LEU A 157 -14.34 -1.61 2.13
C LEU A 157 -15.44 -1.44 1.09
N PRO A 158 -15.20 -0.65 0.03
CA PRO A 158 -16.17 -0.57 -1.06
C PRO A 158 -16.40 -1.96 -1.67
N GLU A 159 -17.62 -2.22 -2.10
CA GLU A 159 -17.89 -3.42 -2.86
C GLU A 159 -17.13 -3.39 -4.19
N PRO A 160 -16.64 -4.54 -4.67
CA PRO A 160 -16.07 -4.62 -6.01
C PRO A 160 -17.07 -4.07 -7.03
N ALA A 161 -16.62 -3.21 -7.92
CA ALA A 161 -17.46 -2.80 -9.05
C ALA A 161 -17.96 -4.07 -9.76
N ALA A 162 -19.26 -4.15 -10.00
CA ALA A 162 -19.84 -5.28 -10.75
C ALA A 162 -19.05 -5.46 -12.04
N SER A 163 -18.56 -6.67 -12.28
CA SER A 163 -17.88 -6.98 -13.54
C SER A 163 -18.80 -6.57 -14.68
N PRO A 164 -18.31 -5.85 -15.71
CA PRO A 164 -19.15 -5.55 -16.86
C PRO A 164 -19.70 -6.87 -17.38
N SER A 165 -21.03 -7.00 -17.40
CA SER A 165 -21.71 -8.17 -17.94
C SER A 165 -21.11 -8.46 -19.30
N GLN A 166 -20.64 -9.68 -19.54
CA GLN A 166 -20.20 -10.11 -20.84
C GLN A 166 -21.39 -9.91 -21.79
N ASN A 167 -21.35 -8.81 -22.54
CA ASN A 167 -22.27 -8.61 -23.63
C ASN A 167 -22.07 -9.77 -24.60
N THR A 168 -22.98 -10.72 -24.56
CA THR A 168 -23.08 -11.76 -25.57
C THR A 168 -23.26 -11.06 -26.91
N VAL A 169 -22.20 -11.05 -27.70
CA VAL A 169 -22.26 -10.62 -29.10
C VAL A 169 -23.24 -11.58 -29.78
N PRO A 170 -24.35 -11.10 -30.36
CA PRO A 170 -25.26 -11.98 -31.09
C PRO A 170 -24.46 -12.62 -32.23
N ALA A 171 -24.55 -13.95 -32.33
CA ALA A 171 -23.97 -14.67 -33.44
C ALA A 171 -24.54 -14.11 -34.76
N ALA A 172 -23.72 -13.45 -35.54
CA ALA A 172 -24.07 -13.00 -36.88
C ALA A 172 -24.40 -14.26 -37.70
N ALA A 173 -25.65 -14.36 -38.18
CA ALA A 173 -26.06 -15.36 -39.15
C ALA A 173 -25.14 -15.24 -40.38
N ARG A 174 -24.45 -16.30 -40.71
CA ARG A 174 -23.71 -16.41 -41.99
C ARG A 174 -24.71 -16.67 -43.10
N PRO A 175 -24.52 -16.03 -44.26
CA PRO A 175 -25.35 -16.26 -45.45
C PRO A 175 -25.14 -17.65 -46.04
#